data_ea4e70f05b5fbec491c759050bab7abd
#
_entry.id   ea4e70f05b5fbec491c759050bab7abd
#
_cell.length_a   1.000
_cell.length_b   1.000
_cell.length_c   1.000
_cell.angle_alpha   90.00
_cell.angle_beta   90.00
_cell.angle_gamma   90.00
#
_symmetry.space_group_name_H-M   'P 1'
#
loop_
_entity.id
_entity.type
_entity.pdbx_description
1 polymer ?
#
loop_
_entity_poly.entity_id
_entity_poly.type
_entity_poly.pdbx_seq_one_letter_code
_entity_poly.pdbx_strand_id
1 'polypeptide(L)'
;MIKILLISLALIFSSVVQAKGIKTAYFAGGCFWCMEEAFEKIDGVIEVISGYSGGKTKNPTYKEVTYGDTGHFEAIEIKYDESKLNYKQLLDIFWKNINPFDSKGQFCDKGYSYRSVVFYNLESQKNLIEISIKRLEKKFNKKIVTYVKKFDIFYEAESYHQDYYKESFINYLMYKKGCGRVKTLEKIWN
;
A
#
# COMPACT_ATOMS: atom_id res chain seq x y z
N MET A 1 6.27 74.41 14.51
CA MET A 1 5.32 73.29 14.70
C MET A 1 5.68 72.18 13.75
N ILE A 2 6.39 71.18 14.27
CA ILE A 2 6.85 70.01 13.48
C ILE A 2 5.81 68.92 13.63
N LYS A 3 5.15 68.50 12.51
CA LYS A 3 4.23 67.35 12.47
C LYS A 3 5.05 66.08 12.29
N ILE A 4 5.09 65.28 13.36
CA ILE A 4 5.68 63.92 13.34
C ILE A 4 4.66 63.00 12.69
N LEU A 5 5.00 62.44 11.52
CA LEU A 5 4.22 61.46 10.80
C LEU A 5 4.62 60.07 11.31
N LEU A 6 3.75 59.44 12.12
CA LEU A 6 3.92 58.04 12.58
C LEU A 6 3.54 57.12 11.41
N ILE A 7 4.52 56.49 10.79
CA ILE A 7 4.29 55.39 9.82
C ILE A 7 4.20 54.11 10.60
N SER A 8 2.97 53.57 10.77
CA SER A 8 2.75 52.25 11.33
C SER A 8 3.10 51.15 10.30
N LEU A 9 4.21 50.50 10.54
CA LEU A 9 4.64 49.32 9.75
C LEU A 9 3.80 48.11 10.14
N ALA A 10 2.79 47.80 9.35
CA ALA A 10 2.01 46.56 9.50
C ALA A 10 2.84 45.39 9.05
N LEU A 11 3.33 44.57 9.96
CA LEU A 11 3.95 43.29 9.69
C LEU A 11 2.87 42.31 9.20
N ILE A 12 2.81 42.10 7.89
CA ILE A 12 1.99 41.04 7.29
C ILE A 12 2.67 39.71 7.59
N PHE A 13 2.21 38.98 8.58
CA PHE A 13 2.56 37.59 8.76
C PHE A 13 1.90 36.78 7.64
N SER A 14 2.63 36.55 6.56
CA SER A 14 2.27 35.53 5.56
C SER A 14 2.41 34.16 6.23
N SER A 15 1.29 33.58 6.67
CA SER A 15 1.24 32.17 7.00
C SER A 15 1.55 31.38 5.75
N VAL A 16 2.76 30.84 5.65
CA VAL A 16 3.10 29.85 4.63
C VAL A 16 2.23 28.61 4.92
N VAL A 17 1.10 28.51 4.22
CA VAL A 17 0.34 27.26 4.18
C VAL A 17 1.24 26.26 3.48
N GLN A 18 1.93 25.43 4.26
CA GLN A 18 2.72 24.32 3.76
C GLN A 18 1.75 23.40 3.00
N ALA A 19 1.93 23.29 1.68
CA ALA A 19 1.12 22.41 0.87
C ALA A 19 1.14 21.01 1.50
N LYS A 20 -0.03 20.48 1.83
CA LYS A 20 -0.18 19.13 2.38
C LYS A 20 0.55 18.17 1.44
N GLY A 21 1.58 17.51 1.94
CA GLY A 21 2.38 16.59 1.15
C GLY A 21 1.62 15.30 0.90
N ILE A 22 0.80 15.24 -0.18
CA ILE A 22 0.23 13.99 -0.64
C ILE A 22 1.37 13.16 -1.22
N LYS A 23 1.48 11.93 -0.74
CA LYS A 23 2.48 10.94 -1.17
C LYS A 23 1.80 9.69 -1.68
N THR A 24 2.55 8.89 -2.43
CA THR A 24 2.07 7.63 -2.97
C THR A 24 2.98 6.48 -2.54
N ALA A 25 2.37 5.34 -2.20
CA ALA A 25 3.04 4.08 -1.90
C ALA A 25 2.38 2.94 -2.69
N TYR A 26 3.16 1.88 -2.98
CA TYR A 26 2.70 0.74 -3.78
C TYR A 26 3.03 -0.56 -3.05
N PHE A 27 2.01 -1.41 -2.87
CA PHE A 27 2.14 -2.71 -2.20
C PHE A 27 1.39 -3.80 -2.95
N ALA A 28 1.92 -5.01 -2.90
CA ALA A 28 1.24 -6.23 -3.31
C ALA A 28 1.14 -7.18 -2.11
N GLY A 29 -0.05 -7.67 -1.80
CA GLY A 29 -0.31 -8.48 -0.60
C GLY A 29 -1.31 -9.62 -0.82
N GLY A 30 -1.26 -10.26 -2.00
CA GLY A 30 -2.28 -11.19 -2.47
C GLY A 30 -3.45 -10.44 -3.08
N CYS A 31 -4.67 -10.93 -2.88
CA CYS A 31 -5.87 -10.30 -3.40
C CYS A 31 -5.93 -8.78 -3.09
N PHE A 32 -5.93 -7.98 -4.14
CA PHE A 32 -5.94 -6.51 -4.02
C PHE A 32 -7.22 -5.97 -3.37
N TRP A 33 -8.39 -6.61 -3.51
CA TRP A 33 -9.62 -6.21 -2.80
C TRP A 33 -9.44 -6.21 -1.28
N CYS A 34 -8.71 -7.22 -0.75
CA CYS A 34 -8.42 -7.31 0.68
C CYS A 34 -7.41 -6.25 1.14
N MET A 35 -6.46 -5.92 0.28
CA MET A 35 -5.48 -4.88 0.57
C MET A 35 -6.12 -3.49 0.48
N GLU A 36 -6.96 -3.23 -0.51
CA GLU A 36 -7.76 -2.01 -0.66
C GLU A 36 -8.60 -1.76 0.59
N GLU A 37 -9.42 -2.74 1.01
CA GLU A 37 -10.20 -2.65 2.26
C GLU A 37 -9.33 -2.33 3.49
N ALA A 38 -8.17 -2.95 3.58
CA ALA A 38 -7.31 -2.82 4.75
C ALA A 38 -6.69 -1.42 4.88
N PHE A 39 -6.41 -0.75 3.74
CA PHE A 39 -5.77 0.55 3.73
C PHE A 39 -6.76 1.72 3.68
N GLU A 40 -7.87 1.61 2.97
CA GLU A 40 -8.85 2.70 2.90
C GLU A 40 -9.45 3.09 4.24
N LYS A 41 -9.48 2.18 5.21
CA LYS A 41 -9.99 2.44 6.56
C LYS A 41 -9.03 3.20 7.47
N ILE A 42 -7.83 3.52 7.00
CA ILE A 42 -6.77 4.15 7.79
C ILE A 42 -6.88 5.67 7.69
N ASP A 43 -6.94 6.35 8.83
CA ASP A 43 -6.90 7.82 8.83
C ASP A 43 -5.58 8.32 8.22
N GLY A 44 -5.69 9.28 7.32
CA GLY A 44 -4.59 9.80 6.53
C GLY A 44 -4.43 9.13 5.16
N VAL A 45 -5.07 7.99 4.88
CA VAL A 45 -5.22 7.47 3.52
C VAL A 45 -6.33 8.28 2.82
N ILE A 46 -6.04 8.72 1.61
CA ILE A 46 -6.93 9.55 0.78
C ILE A 46 -7.65 8.69 -0.23
N GLU A 47 -6.92 7.76 -0.86
CA GLU A 47 -7.43 6.90 -1.91
C GLU A 47 -6.58 5.64 -1.99
N VAL A 48 -7.20 4.52 -2.31
CA VAL A 48 -6.53 3.27 -2.66
C VAL A 48 -7.08 2.78 -4.00
N ILE A 49 -6.19 2.43 -4.92
CA ILE A 49 -6.56 1.95 -6.26
C ILE A 49 -6.00 0.54 -6.42
N SER A 50 -6.86 -0.41 -6.76
CA SER A 50 -6.47 -1.78 -7.13
C SER A 50 -5.88 -1.83 -8.53
N GLY A 51 -4.80 -2.59 -8.74
CA GLY A 51 -4.12 -2.65 -10.03
C GLY A 51 -3.00 -3.67 -10.11
N TYR A 52 -2.09 -3.44 -11.04
CA TYR A 52 -1.01 -4.35 -11.40
C TYR A 52 0.33 -3.61 -11.47
N SER A 53 1.38 -4.22 -10.92
CA SER A 53 2.73 -3.66 -10.97
C SER A 53 3.82 -4.72 -10.94
N GLY A 54 5.03 -4.36 -11.37
CA GLY A 54 6.25 -5.16 -11.24
C GLY A 54 6.50 -6.17 -12.35
N GLY A 55 5.63 -6.24 -13.35
CA GLY A 55 5.74 -7.10 -14.54
C GLY A 55 6.26 -6.36 -15.77
N LYS A 56 6.14 -7.00 -16.94
CA LYS A 56 6.68 -6.50 -18.22
C LYS A 56 5.61 -6.18 -19.25
N THR A 57 4.43 -6.79 -19.15
CA THR A 57 3.32 -6.59 -20.10
C THR A 57 2.74 -5.18 -19.91
N LYS A 58 2.59 -4.46 -21.02
CA LYS A 58 1.97 -3.12 -20.99
C LYS A 58 0.45 -3.28 -21.01
N ASN A 59 -0.23 -2.46 -20.19
CA ASN A 59 -1.70 -2.44 -20.06
C ASN A 59 -2.28 -3.86 -19.93
N PRO A 60 -1.83 -4.67 -18.96
CA PRO A 60 -2.28 -6.03 -18.81
C PRO A 60 -3.73 -6.06 -18.34
N THR A 61 -4.47 -7.07 -18.78
CA THR A 61 -5.80 -7.38 -18.25
C THR A 61 -5.69 -8.29 -17.03
N TYR A 62 -6.74 -8.34 -16.21
CA TYR A 62 -6.84 -9.25 -15.06
C TYR A 62 -6.56 -10.70 -15.45
N LYS A 63 -7.15 -11.14 -16.57
CA LYS A 63 -6.96 -12.52 -17.08
C LYS A 63 -5.50 -12.80 -17.41
N GLU A 64 -4.79 -11.88 -18.04
CA GLU A 64 -3.38 -12.04 -18.37
C GLU A 64 -2.51 -12.07 -17.11
N VAL A 65 -2.80 -11.23 -16.11
CA VAL A 65 -2.05 -11.22 -14.84
C VAL A 65 -2.26 -12.49 -14.05
N THR A 66 -3.49 -13.01 -14.02
CA THR A 66 -3.87 -14.15 -13.17
C THR A 66 -3.47 -15.49 -13.79
N TYR A 67 -3.60 -15.62 -15.11
CA TYR A 67 -3.40 -16.90 -15.82
C TYR A 67 -2.24 -16.90 -16.81
N GLY A 68 -1.67 -15.73 -17.12
CA GLY A 68 -0.56 -15.58 -18.05
C GLY A 68 0.79 -15.46 -17.34
N ASP A 69 1.82 -15.08 -18.11
CA ASP A 69 3.19 -14.84 -17.64
C ASP A 69 3.57 -13.37 -17.84
N THR A 70 2.74 -12.48 -17.32
CA THR A 70 2.98 -11.02 -17.39
C THR A 70 4.09 -10.55 -16.47
N GLY A 71 4.38 -11.33 -15.40
CA GLY A 71 5.29 -10.96 -14.32
C GLY A 71 4.72 -9.89 -13.39
N HIS A 72 3.46 -9.45 -13.57
CA HIS A 72 2.79 -8.52 -12.67
C HIS A 72 2.27 -9.21 -11.40
N PHE A 73 2.18 -8.41 -10.35
CA PHE A 73 1.50 -8.74 -9.09
C PHE A 73 0.18 -7.99 -9.02
N GLU A 74 -0.83 -8.57 -8.38
CA GLU A 74 -1.96 -7.79 -7.88
C GLU A 74 -1.42 -6.82 -6.81
N ALA A 75 -1.57 -5.55 -7.06
CA ALA A 75 -1.00 -4.48 -6.26
C ALA A 75 -2.04 -3.39 -5.97
N ILE A 76 -1.74 -2.56 -5.00
CA ILE A 76 -2.50 -1.35 -4.70
C ILE A 76 -1.59 -0.12 -4.79
N GLU A 77 -2.14 0.97 -5.32
CA GLU A 77 -1.62 2.32 -5.17
C GLU A 77 -2.33 2.97 -3.98
N ILE A 78 -1.58 3.57 -3.07
CA ILE A 78 -2.10 4.25 -1.88
C ILE A 78 -1.68 5.71 -1.94
N LYS A 79 -2.64 6.63 -2.06
CA LYS A 79 -2.42 8.06 -1.88
C LYS A 79 -2.71 8.43 -0.43
N TYR A 80 -1.78 9.09 0.24
CA TYR A 80 -1.88 9.41 1.67
C TYR A 80 -1.35 10.80 2.01
N ASP A 81 -1.89 11.39 3.08
CA ASP A 81 -1.45 12.66 3.66
C ASP A 81 -0.28 12.40 4.61
N GLU A 82 0.95 12.78 4.19
CA GLU A 82 2.16 12.57 4.98
C GLU A 82 2.15 13.32 6.34
N SER A 83 1.29 14.32 6.49
CA SER A 83 1.12 15.01 7.77
C SER A 83 0.37 14.19 8.82
N LYS A 84 -0.39 13.18 8.39
CA LYS A 84 -1.17 12.29 9.27
C LYS A 84 -0.59 10.89 9.36
N LEU A 85 -0.03 10.37 8.27
CA LEU A 85 0.39 8.99 8.12
C LEU A 85 1.71 8.92 7.37
N ASN A 86 2.76 8.43 8.00
CA ASN A 86 4.06 8.31 7.36
C ASN A 86 4.29 6.92 6.73
N TYR A 87 5.29 6.80 5.85
CA TYR A 87 5.59 5.57 5.13
C TYR A 87 5.92 4.38 6.05
N LYS A 88 6.57 4.62 7.20
CA LYS A 88 6.84 3.55 8.18
C LYS A 88 5.55 2.98 8.76
N GLN A 89 4.57 3.82 9.05
CA GLN A 89 3.25 3.37 9.53
C GLN A 89 2.51 2.55 8.46
N LEU A 90 2.58 2.97 7.18
CA LEU A 90 2.05 2.17 6.06
C LEU A 90 2.70 0.79 5.97
N LEU A 91 4.03 0.72 6.14
CA LEU A 91 4.75 -0.57 6.19
C LEU A 91 4.29 -1.45 7.37
N ASP A 92 4.08 -0.86 8.55
CA ASP A 92 3.62 -1.61 9.71
C ASP A 92 2.19 -2.16 9.50
N ILE A 93 1.32 -1.42 8.79
CA ILE A 93 -0.01 -1.87 8.38
C ILE A 93 0.11 -2.98 7.32
N PHE A 94 0.94 -2.78 6.29
CA PHE A 94 1.18 -3.79 5.25
C PHE A 94 1.59 -5.13 5.84
N TRP A 95 2.61 -5.16 6.69
CA TRP A 95 3.09 -6.39 7.32
C TRP A 95 1.97 -7.13 8.05
N LYS A 96 1.15 -6.43 8.83
CA LYS A 96 0.04 -7.03 9.59
C LYS A 96 -1.09 -7.58 8.71
N ASN A 97 -1.12 -7.20 7.44
CA ASN A 97 -2.15 -7.64 6.49
C ASN A 97 -1.67 -8.74 5.52
N ILE A 98 -0.47 -9.29 5.71
CA ILE A 98 0.05 -10.39 4.89
C ILE A 98 0.58 -11.54 5.74
N ASN A 99 0.77 -12.71 5.09
CA ASN A 99 1.65 -13.77 5.57
C ASN A 99 3.03 -13.56 4.94
N PRO A 100 4.00 -12.98 5.65
CA PRO A 100 5.31 -12.66 5.09
C PRO A 100 6.20 -13.89 4.85
N PHE A 101 5.70 -15.09 5.16
CA PHE A 101 6.40 -16.37 5.04
C PHE A 101 5.86 -17.25 3.91
N ASP A 102 4.86 -16.80 3.16
CA ASP A 102 4.27 -17.57 2.05
C ASP A 102 4.88 -17.12 0.71
N SER A 103 5.77 -17.94 0.17
CA SER A 103 6.43 -17.69 -1.11
C SER A 103 5.60 -18.08 -2.33
N LYS A 104 4.43 -18.73 -2.13
CA LYS A 104 3.59 -19.24 -3.23
C LYS A 104 2.37 -18.39 -3.54
N GLY A 105 2.11 -17.35 -2.73
CA GLY A 105 0.95 -16.50 -2.82
C GLY A 105 0.56 -15.94 -1.47
N GLN A 106 -0.73 -15.71 -1.24
CA GLN A 106 -1.25 -15.28 0.06
C GLN A 106 -2.55 -16.05 0.35
N PHE A 107 -2.63 -16.62 1.54
CA PHE A 107 -3.81 -17.35 2.03
C PHE A 107 -4.31 -18.42 1.03
N CYS A 108 -5.55 -18.28 0.51
CA CYS A 108 -6.09 -19.19 -0.50
C CYS A 108 -5.61 -18.89 -1.92
N ASP A 109 -5.15 -17.67 -2.19
CA ASP A 109 -4.71 -17.25 -3.51
C ASP A 109 -3.27 -17.72 -3.75
N LYS A 110 -3.09 -18.59 -4.72
CA LYS A 110 -1.80 -19.17 -5.08
C LYS A 110 -1.45 -18.80 -6.52
N GLY A 111 -0.20 -18.52 -6.73
CA GLY A 111 0.33 -18.08 -8.01
C GLY A 111 1.28 -16.90 -7.88
N TYR A 112 1.95 -16.58 -8.97
CA TYR A 112 2.98 -15.51 -8.99
C TYR A 112 2.36 -14.14 -8.68
N SER A 113 1.23 -13.83 -9.29
CA SER A 113 0.52 -12.55 -9.12
C SER A 113 0.06 -12.25 -7.69
N TYR A 114 -0.09 -13.30 -6.86
CA TYR A 114 -0.55 -13.17 -5.47
C TYR A 114 0.58 -13.14 -4.44
N ARG A 115 1.85 -13.12 -4.86
CA ARG A 115 2.97 -13.01 -3.93
C ARG A 115 3.07 -11.60 -3.36
N SER A 116 3.63 -11.49 -2.15
CA SER A 116 3.79 -10.19 -1.49
C SER A 116 5.00 -9.43 -2.01
N VAL A 117 4.82 -8.12 -2.22
CA VAL A 117 5.86 -7.19 -2.68
C VAL A 117 5.70 -5.85 -1.97
N VAL A 118 6.82 -5.27 -1.57
CA VAL A 118 6.92 -3.85 -1.24
C VAL A 118 7.68 -3.15 -2.35
N PHE A 119 7.05 -2.17 -2.99
CA PHE A 119 7.71 -1.34 -3.99
C PHE A 119 8.27 -0.07 -3.32
N TYR A 120 9.43 0.40 -3.78
CA TYR A 120 10.03 1.64 -3.30
C TYR A 120 10.34 2.59 -4.45
N ASN A 121 10.10 3.89 -4.24
CA ASN A 121 10.45 4.97 -5.15
C ASN A 121 11.77 5.64 -4.76
N LEU A 122 12.08 5.67 -3.45
CA LEU A 122 13.20 6.38 -2.86
C LEU A 122 14.08 5.41 -2.06
N GLU A 123 15.39 5.66 -2.05
CA GLU A 123 16.32 4.84 -1.21
C GLU A 123 16.00 4.93 0.28
N SER A 124 15.45 6.04 0.76
CA SER A 124 14.96 6.17 2.14
C SER A 124 13.83 5.18 2.45
N GLN A 125 12.91 4.93 1.50
CA GLN A 125 11.88 3.91 1.65
C GLN A 125 12.48 2.52 1.67
N LYS A 126 13.43 2.22 0.77
CA LYS A 126 14.13 0.94 0.75
C LYS A 126 14.82 0.64 2.08
N ASN A 127 15.50 1.61 2.65
CA ASN A 127 16.14 1.47 3.96
C ASN A 127 15.11 1.14 5.07
N LEU A 128 13.95 1.81 5.08
CA LEU A 128 12.87 1.51 6.04
C LEU A 128 12.31 0.09 5.85
N ILE A 129 12.16 -0.36 4.59
CA ILE A 129 11.74 -1.74 4.28
C ILE A 129 12.74 -2.75 4.84
N GLU A 130 14.02 -2.57 4.55
CA GLU A 130 15.09 -3.48 5.01
C GLU A 130 15.17 -3.54 6.53
N ILE A 131 15.07 -2.40 7.22
CA ILE A 131 15.01 -2.32 8.68
C ILE A 131 13.81 -3.10 9.21
N SER A 132 12.63 -2.93 8.58
CA SER A 132 11.42 -3.62 8.99
C SER A 132 11.51 -5.13 8.80
N ILE A 133 12.09 -5.59 7.69
CA ILE A 133 12.35 -7.01 7.42
C ILE A 133 13.26 -7.60 8.49
N LYS A 134 14.42 -6.99 8.76
CA LYS A 134 15.37 -7.46 9.79
C LYS A 134 14.70 -7.56 11.17
N ARG A 135 13.87 -6.57 11.53
CA ARG A 135 13.09 -6.57 12.78
C ARG A 135 12.14 -7.76 12.85
N LEU A 136 11.40 -8.03 11.77
CA LEU A 136 10.44 -9.14 11.70
C LEU A 136 11.14 -10.50 11.68
N GLU A 137 12.22 -10.65 10.92
CA GLU A 137 13.03 -11.88 10.91
C GLU A 137 13.57 -12.21 12.31
N LYS A 138 14.04 -11.19 13.03
CA LYS A 138 14.46 -11.35 14.44
C LYS A 138 13.29 -11.72 15.36
N LYS A 139 12.12 -11.06 15.19
CA LYS A 139 10.92 -11.33 16.01
C LYS A 139 10.43 -12.76 15.86
N PHE A 140 10.37 -13.24 14.63
CA PHE A 140 9.79 -14.54 14.30
C PHE A 140 10.80 -15.68 14.17
N ASN A 141 12.10 -15.38 14.26
CA ASN A 141 13.20 -16.31 13.96
C ASN A 141 12.95 -17.06 12.63
N LYS A 142 12.51 -16.32 11.61
CA LYS A 142 12.11 -16.89 10.32
C LYS A 142 12.36 -15.88 9.20
N LYS A 143 12.84 -16.37 8.04
CA LYS A 143 13.12 -15.54 6.87
C LYS A 143 11.82 -14.98 6.27
N ILE A 144 11.83 -13.69 5.96
CA ILE A 144 10.79 -13.00 5.20
C ILE A 144 10.98 -13.30 3.70
N VAL A 145 9.91 -13.68 3.01
CA VAL A 145 9.94 -14.01 1.58
C VAL A 145 9.28 -12.96 0.69
N THR A 146 8.80 -11.87 1.29
CA THR A 146 8.24 -10.71 0.57
C THR A 146 9.31 -10.08 -0.31
N TYR A 147 8.99 -9.83 -1.58
CA TYR A 147 9.90 -9.16 -2.49
C TYR A 147 10.04 -7.67 -2.15
N VAL A 148 11.24 -7.13 -2.39
CA VAL A 148 11.51 -5.69 -2.37
C VAL A 148 11.92 -5.30 -3.78
N LYS A 149 11.12 -4.47 -4.44
CA LYS A 149 11.34 -4.07 -5.83
C LYS A 149 11.33 -2.55 -5.96
N LYS A 150 12.21 -2.02 -6.81
CA LYS A 150 12.08 -0.63 -7.23
C LYS A 150 10.78 -0.49 -8.01
N PHE A 151 10.00 0.55 -7.70
CA PHE A 151 8.81 0.86 -8.45
C PHE A 151 9.17 1.33 -9.86
N ASP A 152 8.39 0.92 -10.84
CA ASP A 152 8.52 1.32 -12.24
C ASP A 152 7.20 1.91 -12.73
N ILE A 153 6.17 1.07 -12.84
CA ILE A 153 4.87 1.46 -13.38
C ILE A 153 3.74 0.74 -12.65
N PHE A 154 2.59 1.40 -12.58
CA PHE A 154 1.34 0.85 -12.09
C PHE A 154 0.29 0.95 -13.19
N TYR A 155 -0.47 -0.11 -13.37
CA TYR A 155 -1.63 -0.17 -14.24
C TYR A 155 -2.86 -0.38 -13.38
N GLU A 156 -3.80 0.56 -13.43
CA GLU A 156 -5.07 0.44 -12.74
C GLU A 156 -5.83 -0.78 -13.25
N ALA A 157 -6.42 -1.56 -12.35
CA ALA A 157 -7.27 -2.68 -12.71
C ALA A 157 -8.62 -2.18 -13.23
N GLU A 158 -9.33 -3.06 -13.91
CA GLU A 158 -10.64 -2.79 -14.49
C GLU A 158 -11.63 -2.27 -13.43
N SER A 159 -12.54 -1.41 -13.82
CA SER A 159 -13.44 -0.70 -12.90
C SER A 159 -14.25 -1.60 -11.96
N TYR A 160 -14.60 -2.82 -12.41
CA TYR A 160 -15.31 -3.78 -11.57
C TYR A 160 -14.47 -4.39 -10.43
N HIS A 161 -13.16 -4.09 -10.38
CA HIS A 161 -12.28 -4.46 -9.28
C HIS A 161 -12.13 -3.36 -8.23
N GLN A 162 -12.40 -2.11 -8.60
CA GLN A 162 -12.30 -0.99 -7.67
C GLN A 162 -13.44 -1.05 -6.65
N ASP A 163 -13.15 -0.77 -5.39
CA ASP A 163 -14.14 -0.78 -4.31
C ASP A 163 -14.93 -2.10 -4.18
N TYR A 164 -14.41 -3.21 -4.71
CA TYR A 164 -15.13 -4.48 -4.76
C TYR A 164 -15.68 -4.90 -3.40
N TYR A 165 -14.98 -4.62 -2.34
CA TYR A 165 -15.41 -4.91 -0.98
C TYR A 165 -16.63 -4.08 -0.53
N LYS A 166 -16.95 -2.96 -1.20
CA LYS A 166 -18.14 -2.14 -0.99
C LYS A 166 -19.25 -2.56 -1.97
N GLU A 167 -18.92 -2.57 -3.27
CA GLU A 167 -19.87 -2.78 -4.37
C GLU A 167 -20.40 -4.23 -4.42
N SER A 168 -19.58 -5.20 -4.08
CA SER A 168 -19.91 -6.63 -4.05
C SER A 168 -19.78 -7.23 -2.66
N PHE A 169 -20.25 -6.52 -1.63
CA PHE A 169 -20.01 -6.81 -0.22
C PHE A 169 -20.25 -8.27 0.16
N ILE A 170 -21.38 -8.87 -0.24
CA ILE A 170 -21.71 -10.26 0.12
C ILE A 170 -20.71 -11.24 -0.49
N ASN A 171 -20.40 -11.11 -1.78
CA ASN A 171 -19.44 -11.97 -2.47
C ASN A 171 -18.04 -11.83 -1.87
N TYR A 172 -17.63 -10.60 -1.59
CA TYR A 172 -16.36 -10.30 -0.95
C TYR A 172 -16.27 -10.92 0.45
N LEU A 173 -17.32 -10.79 1.27
CA LEU A 173 -17.35 -11.35 2.63
C LEU A 173 -17.25 -12.89 2.62
N MET A 174 -17.96 -13.54 1.70
CA MET A 174 -17.89 -14.99 1.51
C MET A 174 -16.48 -15.43 1.08
N TYR A 175 -15.89 -14.75 0.12
CA TYR A 175 -14.52 -14.98 -0.32
C TYR A 175 -13.51 -14.80 0.83
N LYS A 176 -13.52 -13.66 1.50
CA LYS A 176 -12.60 -13.33 2.60
C LYS A 176 -12.67 -14.35 3.73
N LYS A 177 -13.89 -14.78 4.10
CA LYS A 177 -14.13 -15.81 5.13
C LYS A 177 -13.64 -17.18 4.67
N GLY A 178 -14.01 -17.61 3.46
CA GLY A 178 -13.61 -18.90 2.88
C GLY A 178 -12.10 -19.02 2.67
N CYS A 179 -11.42 -17.91 2.34
CA CYS A 179 -9.98 -17.84 2.15
C CYS A 179 -9.17 -18.01 3.46
N GLY A 180 -9.80 -17.89 4.63
CA GLY A 180 -9.13 -18.06 5.91
C GLY A 180 -8.10 -16.98 6.26
N ARG A 181 -8.15 -15.82 5.56
CA ARG A 181 -7.21 -14.70 5.75
C ARG A 181 -7.16 -14.24 7.21
N VAL A 182 -8.32 -13.94 7.81
CA VAL A 182 -8.43 -13.44 9.18
C VAL A 182 -7.76 -14.38 10.17
N LYS A 183 -8.17 -15.66 10.15
CA LYS A 183 -7.61 -16.70 11.05
C LYS A 183 -6.09 -16.86 10.90
N THR A 184 -5.59 -16.76 9.67
CA THR A 184 -4.15 -16.87 9.42
C THR A 184 -3.38 -15.66 9.94
N LEU A 185 -3.91 -14.46 9.75
CA LEU A 185 -3.30 -13.22 10.26
C LEU A 185 -3.28 -13.21 11.80
N GLU A 186 -4.38 -13.56 12.44
CA GLU A 186 -4.44 -13.70 13.91
C GLU A 186 -3.36 -14.65 14.42
N LYS A 187 -3.21 -15.81 13.78
CA LYS A 187 -2.19 -16.79 14.18
C LYS A 187 -0.75 -16.29 14.02
N ILE A 188 -0.50 -15.40 13.06
CA ILE A 188 0.86 -14.90 12.81
C ILE A 188 1.17 -13.69 13.71
N TRP A 189 0.20 -12.79 13.92
CA TRP A 189 0.48 -11.49 14.48
C TRP A 189 0.08 -11.31 15.95
N ASN A 190 -0.77 -12.17 16.50
CA ASN A 190 -1.13 -12.25 17.92
C ASN A 190 -0.38 -13.39 18.60
#